data_4fcedb4fd815b0568244cf16f1675e8d
#
_entry.id   4fcedb4fd815b0568244cf16f1675e8d
#
_cell.length_a   1.000
_cell.length_b   1.000
_cell.length_c   1.000
_cell.angle_alpha   90.00
_cell.angle_beta   90.00
_cell.angle_gamma   90.00
#
_symmetry.space_group_name_H-M   'P 1'
#
loop_
_entity.id
_entity.type
_entity.pdbx_description
1 polymer ?
#
loop_
_entity_poly.entity_id
_entity_poly.type
_entity_poly.pdbx_seq_one_letter_code
_entity_poly.pdbx_strand_id
1 'polypeptide(L)'
;MLYADLYLLKPALIDAEQLIRLQSELSPDEYRHWHEIRQPGRQREYLLGRILLRRLLAERLGCPPDALVFRTGEHGKPTLVSHDWQFNLSHSGDWLVLALCQQGPLGVDVEMGLRQRPVLPLAQRFYAPEEYQWLLALPSRAQTSAFYRLWSRKEAVLKA
;
A
#
# COMPACT_ATOMS: atom_id res chain seq x y z
N MET A 1 -9.32 16.47 -14.69
CA MET A 1 -8.47 16.52 -13.49
C MET A 1 -8.38 15.11 -12.94
N LEU A 2 -7.19 14.58 -12.73
CA LEU A 2 -7.00 13.25 -12.16
C LEU A 2 -7.17 13.33 -10.64
N TYR A 3 -8.04 12.52 -10.08
CA TYR A 3 -8.25 12.40 -8.64
C TYR A 3 -7.93 10.99 -8.18
N ALA A 4 -7.26 10.90 -7.05
CA ALA A 4 -7.09 9.65 -6.32
C ALA A 4 -7.55 9.84 -4.88
N ASP A 5 -8.38 8.93 -4.41
CA ASP A 5 -8.77 8.88 -3.01
C ASP A 5 -7.71 8.12 -2.21
N LEU A 6 -7.31 8.68 -1.08
CA LEU A 6 -6.37 8.06 -0.15
C LEU A 6 -7.05 7.72 1.16
N TYR A 7 -6.89 6.48 1.59
CA TYR A 7 -7.41 5.96 2.85
C TYR A 7 -6.26 5.51 3.72
N LEU A 8 -6.24 5.99 4.95
CA LEU A 8 -5.23 5.63 5.95
C LEU A 8 -5.89 4.81 7.06
N LEU A 9 -5.31 3.67 7.36
CA LEU A 9 -5.75 2.78 8.42
C LEU A 9 -4.59 2.47 9.37
N LYS A 10 -4.88 2.46 10.66
CA LYS A 10 -3.99 1.90 11.68
C LYS A 10 -4.47 0.50 12.05
N PRO A 11 -3.84 -0.56 11.55
CA PRO A 11 -4.23 -1.94 11.84
C PRO A 11 -4.34 -2.24 13.35
N ALA A 12 -3.49 -1.65 14.17
CA ALA A 12 -3.48 -1.85 15.61
C ALA A 12 -4.76 -1.42 16.34
N LEU A 13 -5.56 -0.52 15.74
CA LEU A 13 -6.81 -0.05 16.34
C LEU A 13 -7.98 -1.03 16.17
N ILE A 14 -7.83 -2.05 15.33
CA ILE A 14 -8.86 -3.08 15.13
C ILE A 14 -8.61 -4.20 16.15
N ASP A 15 -9.58 -4.51 16.97
CA ASP A 15 -9.46 -5.55 17.98
C ASP A 15 -9.54 -6.98 17.42
N ALA A 16 -9.25 -7.97 18.27
CA ALA A 16 -9.21 -9.37 17.84
C ALA A 16 -10.60 -9.91 17.43
N GLU A 17 -11.65 -9.48 18.09
CA GLU A 17 -13.01 -9.90 17.77
C GLU A 17 -13.46 -9.37 16.41
N GLN A 18 -13.16 -8.10 16.14
CA GLN A 18 -13.38 -7.49 14.83
C GLN A 18 -12.61 -8.23 13.73
N LEU A 19 -11.34 -8.57 13.96
CA LEU A 19 -10.53 -9.33 12.98
C LEU A 19 -11.14 -10.70 12.68
N ILE A 20 -11.66 -11.42 13.68
CA ILE A 20 -12.31 -12.70 13.47
C ILE A 20 -13.55 -12.54 12.57
N ARG A 21 -14.36 -11.53 12.83
CA ARG A 21 -15.56 -11.25 12.00
C ARG A 21 -15.20 -10.91 10.56
N LEU A 22 -14.14 -10.13 10.36
CA LEU A 22 -13.70 -9.72 9.03
C LEU A 22 -13.17 -10.87 8.17
N GLN A 23 -12.70 -11.97 8.75
CA GLN A 23 -12.22 -13.15 8.01
C GLN A 23 -13.31 -13.74 7.09
N SER A 24 -14.57 -13.70 7.51
CA SER A 24 -15.69 -14.21 6.72
C SER A 24 -16.01 -13.39 5.47
N GLU A 25 -15.45 -12.20 5.34
CA GLU A 25 -15.62 -11.32 4.18
C GLU A 25 -14.57 -11.55 3.07
N LEU A 26 -13.56 -12.37 3.34
CA LEU A 26 -12.59 -12.77 2.32
C LEU A 26 -13.20 -13.77 1.34
N SER A 27 -12.81 -13.67 0.06
CA SER A 27 -13.12 -14.74 -0.89
C SER A 27 -12.36 -16.03 -0.51
N PRO A 28 -12.77 -17.20 -1.01
CA PRO A 28 -12.07 -18.47 -0.73
C PRO A 28 -10.57 -18.42 -1.08
N ASP A 29 -10.21 -17.77 -2.16
CA ASP A 29 -8.82 -17.63 -2.60
C ASP A 29 -8.02 -16.68 -1.70
N GLU A 30 -8.61 -15.56 -1.32
CA GLU A 30 -8.01 -14.62 -0.36
C GLU A 30 -7.86 -15.25 1.03
N TYR A 31 -8.84 -16.03 1.46
CA TYR A 31 -8.77 -16.73 2.74
C TYR A 31 -7.66 -17.77 2.76
N ARG A 32 -7.48 -18.53 1.67
CA ARG A 32 -6.36 -19.47 1.51
C ARG A 32 -5.02 -18.75 1.59
N HIS A 33 -4.86 -17.71 0.80
CA HIS A 33 -3.62 -16.91 0.81
C HIS A 33 -3.35 -16.28 2.17
N TRP A 34 -4.36 -15.76 2.84
CA TRP A 34 -4.26 -15.21 4.19
C TRP A 34 -3.73 -16.24 5.19
N HIS A 35 -4.18 -17.47 5.11
CA HIS A 35 -3.70 -18.57 5.96
C HIS A 35 -2.24 -18.98 5.70
N GLU A 36 -1.74 -18.78 4.49
CA GLU A 36 -0.35 -19.08 4.14
C GLU A 36 0.63 -18.03 4.72
N ILE A 37 0.14 -16.86 5.11
CA ILE A 37 0.97 -15.80 5.69
C ILE A 37 1.36 -16.16 7.12
N ARG A 38 2.64 -16.47 7.34
CA ARG A 38 3.15 -16.92 8.65
C ARG A 38 3.36 -15.78 9.66
N GLN A 39 3.60 -14.58 9.21
CA GLN A 39 3.86 -13.44 10.08
C GLN A 39 2.54 -12.79 10.52
N PRO A 40 2.21 -12.73 11.83
CA PRO A 40 0.91 -12.22 12.31
C PRO A 40 0.64 -10.76 11.88
N GLY A 41 1.66 -9.90 11.88
CA GLY A 41 1.53 -8.52 11.43
C GLY A 41 1.15 -8.43 9.95
N ARG A 42 1.83 -9.20 9.09
CA ARG A 42 1.53 -9.28 7.65
C ARG A 42 0.17 -9.90 7.37
N GLN A 43 -0.21 -10.91 8.12
CA GLN A 43 -1.50 -11.55 8.02
C GLN A 43 -2.64 -10.56 8.34
N ARG A 44 -2.46 -9.75 9.39
CA ARG A 44 -3.37 -8.68 9.77
C ARG A 44 -3.45 -7.57 8.72
N GLU A 45 -2.32 -7.11 8.22
CA GLU A 45 -2.25 -6.10 7.16
C GLU A 45 -2.95 -6.57 5.88
N TYR A 46 -2.72 -7.81 5.48
CA TYR A 46 -3.37 -8.41 4.31
C TYR A 46 -4.90 -8.45 4.48
N LEU A 47 -5.39 -9.01 5.60
CA LEU A 47 -6.83 -9.08 5.89
C LEU A 47 -7.47 -7.71 5.80
N LEU A 48 -6.94 -6.74 6.54
CA LEU A 48 -7.51 -5.40 6.61
C LEU A 48 -7.43 -4.66 5.28
N GLY A 49 -6.33 -4.81 4.55
CA GLY A 49 -6.17 -4.24 3.22
C GLY A 49 -7.19 -4.79 2.22
N ARG A 50 -7.44 -6.10 2.23
CA ARG A 50 -8.44 -6.73 1.35
C ARG A 50 -9.86 -6.32 1.69
N ILE A 51 -10.22 -6.30 2.97
CA ILE A 51 -11.55 -5.89 3.42
C ILE A 51 -11.81 -4.42 3.08
N LEU A 52 -10.85 -3.53 3.39
CA LEU A 52 -10.97 -2.10 3.07
C LEU A 52 -11.17 -1.90 1.56
N LEU A 53 -10.35 -2.55 0.73
CA LEU A 53 -10.45 -2.49 -0.72
C LEU A 53 -11.82 -2.95 -1.23
N ARG A 54 -12.29 -4.13 -0.77
CA ARG A 54 -13.60 -4.68 -1.17
C ARG A 54 -14.75 -3.76 -0.80
N ARG A 55 -14.80 -3.26 0.42
CA ARG A 55 -15.87 -2.40 0.90
C ARG A 55 -15.92 -1.07 0.13
N LEU A 56 -14.78 -0.45 -0.08
CA LEU A 56 -14.70 0.83 -0.81
C LEU A 56 -15.07 0.68 -2.29
N LEU A 57 -14.61 -0.37 -2.96
CA LEU A 57 -14.98 -0.62 -4.35
C LEU A 57 -16.46 -1.02 -4.47
N ALA A 58 -16.97 -1.84 -3.57
CA ALA A 58 -18.38 -2.23 -3.53
C ALA A 58 -19.30 -1.02 -3.38
N GLU A 59 -18.98 -0.10 -2.49
CA GLU A 59 -19.70 1.16 -2.31
C GLU A 59 -19.72 1.99 -3.59
N ARG A 60 -18.58 2.13 -4.27
CA ARG A 60 -18.46 2.91 -5.51
C ARG A 60 -19.17 2.28 -6.71
N LEU A 61 -19.25 0.96 -6.73
CA LEU A 61 -19.86 0.18 -7.82
C LEU A 61 -21.32 -0.16 -7.56
N GLY A 62 -21.84 0.12 -6.36
CA GLY A 62 -23.22 -0.22 -5.98
C GLY A 62 -23.49 -1.72 -5.96
N CYS A 63 -22.48 -2.53 -5.60
CA CYS A 63 -22.59 -3.99 -5.57
C CYS A 63 -22.16 -4.54 -4.19
N PRO A 64 -22.53 -5.78 -3.83
CA PRO A 64 -22.03 -6.40 -2.60
C PRO A 64 -20.52 -6.71 -2.71
N PRO A 65 -19.75 -6.65 -1.60
CA PRO A 65 -18.30 -6.86 -1.60
C PRO A 65 -17.85 -8.23 -2.13
N ASP A 66 -18.65 -9.27 -1.97
CA ASP A 66 -18.38 -10.63 -2.45
C ASP A 66 -18.58 -10.80 -3.97
N ALA A 67 -19.32 -9.89 -4.62
CA ALA A 67 -19.45 -9.86 -6.07
C ALA A 67 -18.17 -9.40 -6.79
N LEU A 68 -17.24 -8.77 -6.07
CA LEU A 68 -16.00 -8.28 -6.66
C LEU A 68 -15.02 -9.43 -6.94
N VAL A 69 -14.57 -9.52 -8.19
CA VAL A 69 -13.60 -10.52 -8.64
C VAL A 69 -12.26 -9.83 -8.93
N PHE A 70 -11.22 -10.32 -8.27
CA PHE A 70 -9.85 -9.84 -8.49
C PHE A 70 -9.03 -10.91 -9.24
N ARG A 71 -8.11 -10.44 -10.09
CA ARG A 71 -7.10 -11.28 -10.73
C ARG A 71 -5.71 -10.77 -10.35
N THR A 72 -4.76 -11.67 -10.29
CA THR A 72 -3.35 -11.30 -10.17
C THR A 72 -2.88 -10.84 -11.55
N GLY A 73 -2.49 -9.58 -11.66
CA GLY A 73 -1.90 -9.00 -12.85
C GLY A 73 -0.42 -9.34 -12.98
N GLU A 74 0.22 -8.77 -14.00
CA GLU A 74 1.67 -8.82 -14.14
C GLU A 74 2.35 -8.29 -12.87
N HIS A 75 3.47 -8.87 -12.51
CA HIS A 75 4.22 -8.55 -11.29
C HIS A 75 3.46 -8.73 -9.95
N GLY A 76 2.36 -9.50 -9.96
CA GLY A 76 1.62 -9.80 -8.73
C GLY A 76 0.67 -8.70 -8.25
N LYS A 77 0.54 -7.58 -8.98
CA LYS A 77 -0.41 -6.51 -8.65
C LYS A 77 -1.83 -7.01 -8.90
N PRO A 78 -2.73 -7.00 -7.90
CA PRO A 78 -4.11 -7.40 -8.13
C PRO A 78 -4.84 -6.35 -8.96
N THR A 79 -5.73 -6.79 -9.85
CA THR A 79 -6.60 -5.96 -10.69
C THR A 79 -8.05 -6.38 -10.50
N LEU A 80 -8.98 -5.44 -10.63
CA LEU A 80 -10.41 -5.72 -10.59
C LEU A 80 -10.89 -6.15 -11.97
N VAL A 81 -11.64 -7.25 -12.02
CA VAL A 81 -12.20 -7.74 -13.29
C VAL A 81 -13.42 -6.89 -13.67
N SER A 82 -13.52 -6.56 -14.97
CA SER A 82 -14.65 -5.84 -15.58
C SER A 82 -14.84 -4.39 -15.13
N HIS A 83 -13.85 -3.77 -14.50
CA HIS A 83 -13.89 -2.36 -14.11
C HIS A 83 -12.52 -1.71 -14.24
N ASP A 84 -12.49 -0.42 -14.59
CA ASP A 84 -11.26 0.35 -14.79
C ASP A 84 -10.70 0.97 -13.50
N TRP A 85 -11.24 0.57 -12.33
CA TRP A 85 -10.73 1.05 -11.06
C TRP A 85 -9.30 0.56 -10.82
N GLN A 86 -8.41 1.52 -10.63
CA GLN A 86 -7.04 1.29 -10.22
C GLN A 86 -6.93 1.43 -8.72
N PHE A 87 -6.12 0.58 -8.11
CA PHE A 87 -5.84 0.65 -6.68
C PHE A 87 -4.43 0.18 -6.39
N ASN A 88 -3.89 0.69 -5.31
CA ASN A 88 -2.60 0.27 -4.80
C ASN A 88 -2.58 0.37 -3.28
N LEU A 89 -1.88 -0.55 -2.63
CA LEU A 89 -1.70 -0.61 -1.19
C LEU A 89 -0.22 -0.48 -0.82
N SER A 90 0.04 0.24 0.26
CA SER A 90 1.34 0.27 0.90
C SER A 90 1.18 0.23 2.42
N HIS A 91 2.19 -0.26 3.10
CA HIS A 91 2.21 -0.31 4.56
C HIS A 91 3.62 -0.04 5.08
N SER A 92 3.72 0.67 6.19
CA SER A 92 4.97 0.90 6.90
C SER A 92 4.68 1.21 8.37
N GLY A 93 5.35 0.47 9.27
CA GLY A 93 5.10 0.59 10.71
C GLY A 93 3.63 0.35 11.04
N ASP A 94 2.99 1.35 11.65
CA ASP A 94 1.61 1.27 12.12
C ASP A 94 0.57 1.67 11.06
N TRP A 95 0.98 1.96 9.84
CA TRP A 95 0.10 2.49 8.82
C TRP A 95 -0.06 1.56 7.62
N LEU A 96 -1.30 1.42 7.19
CA LEU A 96 -1.71 0.89 5.90
C LEU A 96 -2.37 2.01 5.12
N VAL A 97 -1.95 2.19 3.86
CA VAL A 97 -2.49 3.19 2.96
C VAL A 97 -3.04 2.48 1.72
N LEU A 98 -4.27 2.80 1.37
CA LEU A 98 -4.93 2.40 0.13
C LEU A 98 -5.19 3.62 -0.72
N ALA A 99 -4.80 3.56 -1.98
CA ALA A 99 -5.15 4.55 -2.99
C ALA A 99 -6.11 3.94 -4.02
N LEU A 100 -7.11 4.72 -4.45
CA LEU A 100 -8.11 4.35 -5.46
C LEU A 100 -8.25 5.47 -6.50
N CYS A 101 -8.31 5.12 -7.79
CA CYS A 101 -8.72 6.05 -8.86
C CYS A 101 -9.37 5.30 -10.02
N GLN A 102 -10.09 6.03 -10.88
CA GLN A 102 -10.69 5.48 -12.11
C GLN A 102 -9.86 5.75 -13.37
N GLN A 103 -8.81 6.57 -13.27
CA GLN A 103 -8.11 7.05 -14.45
C GLN A 103 -6.61 6.89 -14.31
N GLY A 104 -6.03 6.10 -15.22
CA GLY A 104 -4.61 5.93 -15.36
C GLY A 104 -3.94 5.06 -14.29
N PRO A 105 -2.67 4.74 -14.46
CA PRO A 105 -1.92 3.94 -13.51
C PRO A 105 -1.80 4.65 -12.15
N LEU A 106 -1.88 3.86 -11.09
CA LEU A 106 -1.85 4.34 -9.71
C LEU A 106 -0.88 3.54 -8.87
N GLY A 107 0.04 4.23 -8.23
CA GLY A 107 0.90 3.68 -7.19
C GLY A 107 0.88 4.54 -5.93
N VAL A 108 0.98 3.91 -4.78
CA VAL A 108 1.10 4.58 -3.48
C VAL A 108 2.21 3.94 -2.67
N ASP A 109 2.94 4.77 -1.94
CA ASP A 109 3.90 4.32 -0.96
C ASP A 109 3.84 5.14 0.31
N VAL A 110 4.10 4.49 1.44
CA VAL A 110 4.22 5.10 2.75
C VAL A 110 5.47 4.59 3.45
N GLU A 111 6.24 5.52 4.03
CA GLU A 111 7.40 5.21 4.84
C GLU A 111 7.38 5.99 6.15
N MET A 112 7.40 5.27 7.26
CA MET A 112 7.41 5.89 8.60
C MET A 112 8.73 6.58 8.95
N GLY A 113 9.82 6.28 8.22
CA GLY A 113 11.13 6.88 8.47
C GLY A 113 11.75 6.54 9.85
N LEU A 114 11.13 5.65 10.60
CA LEU A 114 11.57 5.30 11.97
C LEU A 114 12.73 4.30 12.01
N ARG A 115 13.01 3.63 10.90
CA ARG A 115 14.14 2.69 10.84
C ARG A 115 15.44 3.48 10.69
N GLN A 116 16.37 3.29 11.60
CA GLN A 116 17.74 3.77 11.44
C GLN A 116 18.42 3.00 10.30
N ARG A 117 18.27 3.50 9.08
CA ARG A 117 18.97 2.98 7.90
C ARG A 117 20.07 3.95 7.50
N PRO A 118 21.17 3.47 6.95
CA PRO A 118 22.20 4.34 6.40
C PRO A 118 21.68 4.97 5.10
N VAL A 119 20.96 6.09 5.22
CA VAL A 119 20.22 6.72 4.10
C VAL A 119 21.13 7.20 2.98
N LEU A 120 22.33 7.70 3.29
CA LEU A 120 23.27 8.17 2.27
C LEU A 120 23.84 7.04 1.41
N PRO A 121 24.32 5.91 1.95
CA PRO A 121 24.71 4.76 1.15
C PRO A 121 23.57 4.19 0.30
N LEU A 122 22.34 4.18 0.81
CA LEU A 122 21.18 3.75 0.04
C LEU A 122 20.88 4.73 -1.09
N ALA A 123 20.91 6.04 -0.82
CA ALA A 123 20.70 7.06 -1.85
C ALA A 123 21.79 6.97 -2.94
N GLN A 124 23.05 6.80 -2.57
CA GLN A 124 24.14 6.65 -3.54
C GLN A 124 23.93 5.48 -4.49
N ARG A 125 23.28 4.40 -4.00
CA ARG A 125 23.03 3.19 -4.80
C ARG A 125 21.80 3.29 -5.69
N PHE A 126 20.75 3.96 -5.23
CA PHE A 126 19.42 3.87 -5.85
C PHE A 126 18.90 5.19 -6.43
N TYR A 127 19.55 6.32 -6.14
CA TYR A 127 19.12 7.62 -6.63
C TYR A 127 19.93 8.05 -7.85
N ALA A 128 19.36 8.93 -8.65
CA ALA A 128 20.13 9.59 -9.69
C ALA A 128 21.26 10.44 -9.07
N PRO A 129 22.39 10.65 -9.78
CA PRO A 129 23.51 11.42 -9.25
C PRO A 129 23.11 12.80 -8.71
N GLU A 130 22.21 13.49 -9.41
CA GLU A 130 21.73 14.83 -9.04
C GLU A 130 20.90 14.80 -7.74
N GLU A 131 20.06 13.78 -7.57
CA GLU A 131 19.26 13.57 -6.36
C GLU A 131 20.15 13.25 -5.16
N TYR A 132 21.18 12.46 -5.36
CA TYR A 132 22.16 12.14 -4.32
C TYR A 132 22.96 13.38 -3.92
N GLN A 133 23.44 14.19 -4.87
CA GLN A 133 24.15 15.44 -4.59
C GLN A 133 23.24 16.45 -3.88
N TRP A 134 21.98 16.55 -4.29
CA TRP A 134 21.00 17.37 -3.58
C TRP A 134 20.84 16.91 -2.13
N LEU A 135 20.72 15.61 -1.88
CA LEU A 135 20.58 15.05 -0.53
C LEU A 135 21.80 15.34 0.34
N LEU A 136 23.02 15.21 -0.22
CA LEU A 136 24.27 15.52 0.45
C LEU A 136 24.38 17.00 0.86
N ALA A 137 23.86 17.91 0.04
CA ALA A 137 23.89 19.35 0.31
C ALA A 137 22.95 19.80 1.44
N LEU A 138 22.02 18.92 1.87
CA LEU A 138 21.12 19.23 2.97
C LEU A 138 21.81 19.12 4.33
N PRO A 139 21.38 19.92 5.33
CA PRO A 139 21.81 19.72 6.71
C PRO A 139 21.53 18.28 7.17
N SER A 140 22.44 17.66 7.93
CA SER A 140 22.34 16.26 8.35
C SER A 140 21.01 15.91 8.99
N ARG A 141 20.43 16.82 9.79
CA ARG A 141 19.10 16.66 10.40
C ARG A 141 17.94 16.53 9.40
N ALA A 142 18.13 17.03 8.18
CA ALA A 142 17.10 17.01 7.14
C ALA A 142 17.25 15.83 6.16
N GLN A 143 18.43 15.21 6.09
CA GLN A 143 18.77 14.19 5.09
C GLN A 143 17.86 12.96 5.20
N THR A 144 17.61 12.45 6.39
CA THR A 144 16.75 11.28 6.60
C THR A 144 15.31 11.52 6.11
N SER A 145 14.72 12.63 6.48
CA SER A 145 13.37 13.00 6.05
C SER A 145 13.29 13.21 4.54
N ALA A 146 14.27 13.91 3.96
CA ALA A 146 14.37 14.16 2.53
C ALA A 146 14.55 12.84 1.75
N PHE A 147 15.39 11.92 2.25
CA PHE A 147 15.57 10.59 1.69
C PHE A 147 14.23 9.84 1.61
N TYR A 148 13.51 9.69 2.72
CA TYR A 148 12.26 8.93 2.72
C TYR A 148 11.18 9.57 1.85
N ARG A 149 11.11 10.91 1.79
CA ARG A 149 10.18 11.60 0.87
C ARG A 149 10.45 11.28 -0.60
N LEU A 150 11.72 11.23 -1.00
CA LEU A 150 12.08 10.89 -2.37
C LEU A 150 11.93 9.38 -2.63
N TRP A 151 12.28 8.55 -1.65
CA TRP A 151 12.13 7.10 -1.70
C TRP A 151 10.66 6.72 -1.95
N SER A 152 9.73 7.22 -1.11
CA SER A 152 8.30 6.93 -1.27
C SER A 152 7.73 7.37 -2.62
N ARG A 153 8.21 8.49 -3.17
CA ARG A 153 7.81 8.92 -4.52
C ARG A 153 8.26 7.95 -5.60
N LYS A 154 9.52 7.49 -5.51
CA LYS A 154 10.06 6.52 -6.48
C LYS A 154 9.34 5.18 -6.37
N GLU A 155 9.13 4.67 -5.16
CA GLU A 155 8.37 3.44 -4.93
C GLU A 155 6.93 3.54 -5.44
N ALA A 156 6.26 4.67 -5.22
CA ALA A 156 4.92 4.89 -5.74
C ALA A 156 4.88 4.87 -7.28
N VAL A 157 5.86 5.48 -7.95
CA VAL A 157 5.97 5.43 -9.42
C VAL A 157 6.21 4.00 -9.91
N LEU A 158 7.06 3.22 -9.25
CA LEU A 158 7.33 1.82 -9.63
C LEU A 158 6.13 0.88 -9.41
N LYS A 159 5.23 1.25 -8.49
CA LYS A 159 4.00 0.49 -8.19
C LYS A 159 2.82 0.88 -9.10
N ALA A 160 2.93 1.98 -9.84
CA ALA A 160 1.90 2.45 -10.77
C ALA A 160 1.83 1.57 -12.02
#